data_0a870d45a8ded9753c9bcbe79d5db37f
#
_entry.id   0a870d45a8ded9753c9bcbe79d5db37f
#
_cell.length_a   1.000
_cell.length_b   1.000
_cell.length_c   1.000
_cell.angle_alpha   90.00
_cell.angle_beta   90.00
_cell.angle_gamma   90.00
#
_symmetry.space_group_name_H-M   'P 1'
#
loop_
_entity.id
_entity.type
_entity.pdbx_description
1 polymer ?
#
loop_
_entity_poly.entity_id
_entity_poly.type
_entity_poly.pdbx_seq_one_letter_code
_entity_poly.pdbx_strand_id
1 'polypeptide(L)'
;MKKKLLAALLATAMTVTMFAGCGTPGSKDSKKDDSSASSGKKRITYTLREDLPSMDPQNSNSISCATAEICTYAMLTRNVEGEIKPDAAESWDISDDGLTYTFHLRKDAKWSDGEPITAADFEYSWKRLVNPETASPYAFIGDCLKNGQAIEQGKMDVEELGVKAVDDTTLEVTLEHPTSYFLSLIGSSGQFAPLRQDIVEKYGTDFAATSEKNVYSGPFVMTSSEDNVWTFEKNDNYWDKDSINLDKCELNYVENTDTQLSMYEAGDLDYVQVPTAYVSDYKDKADVFANGNVDFCYINSKSDNPVLGNKNFRLALNYALNRNDYNKLANADTFTAFNGLVFPGLQAKGTTYGEAYDLNSYSYPLDGDQDKATEYLNAAMKELGIANASDITVEVVTTDADSSKRIVETLQEQWQNALGIKVKIRQVTYADIYGKVFPEHDYEIGYGGWGSDYDDPYSYLELFKSDSSYNYSQYENPEVDQLLIASQDEPDTDKRMDELNQAEQDILADGAFVPLQARNIYYMLDDDTTGINFYYCSLNIDWVYADVNAK
;
A
#
# COMPACT_ATOMS: atom_id res chain seq x y z
N MET A 1 -62.78 -5.38 4.96
CA MET A 1 -63.35 -6.54 4.29
C MET A 1 -62.17 -7.40 3.79
N LYS A 2 -61.86 -8.49 4.47
CA LYS A 2 -61.91 -9.91 4.04
C LYS A 2 -61.09 -10.16 2.75
N LYS A 3 -60.02 -10.97 2.76
CA LYS A 3 -59.82 -12.43 3.10
C LYS A 3 -58.29 -12.65 3.19
N LYS A 4 -57.62 -13.20 4.09
CA LYS A 4 -57.48 -14.54 4.70
C LYS A 4 -57.23 -15.70 3.71
N LEU A 5 -56.06 -16.34 3.99
CA LEU A 5 -55.63 -17.74 3.88
C LEU A 5 -55.33 -18.33 2.48
N LEU A 6 -54.14 -18.91 2.29
CA LEU A 6 -53.91 -20.34 2.44
C LEU A 6 -52.42 -20.69 2.50
N ALA A 7 -52.01 -21.37 3.60
CA ALA A 7 -50.77 -22.11 3.71
C ALA A 7 -51.01 -23.53 3.20
N ALA A 8 -50.09 -24.12 2.46
CA ALA A 8 -50.08 -25.55 2.18
C ALA A 8 -48.65 -26.09 2.35
N LEU A 9 -48.50 -26.91 3.38
CA LEU A 9 -47.38 -27.83 3.60
C LEU A 9 -47.23 -28.83 2.44
N LEU A 10 -46.01 -29.12 2.05
CA LEU A 10 -45.65 -30.38 1.41
C LEU A 10 -44.36 -30.89 2.05
N ALA A 11 -44.58 -31.84 2.97
CA ALA A 11 -43.53 -32.74 3.44
C ALA A 11 -43.46 -33.93 2.47
N THR A 12 -42.26 -34.23 1.96
CA THR A 12 -42.03 -35.47 1.22
C THR A 12 -40.88 -36.21 1.85
N ALA A 13 -41.16 -37.39 2.34
CA ALA A 13 -40.28 -38.30 3.06
C ALA A 13 -39.17 -38.84 2.17
N MET A 14 -37.93 -38.86 2.68
CA MET A 14 -36.85 -39.67 2.14
C MET A 14 -36.86 -41.04 2.80
N THR A 15 -37.01 -42.05 2.01
CA THR A 15 -36.92 -43.46 2.37
C THR A 15 -35.43 -43.87 2.45
N VAL A 16 -35.04 -44.32 3.63
CA VAL A 16 -33.78 -45.01 3.90
C VAL A 16 -33.89 -46.47 3.48
N THR A 17 -33.02 -46.92 2.59
CA THR A 17 -32.82 -48.35 2.30
C THR A 17 -31.51 -48.82 2.95
N MET A 18 -31.60 -49.49 4.07
CA MET A 18 -30.52 -50.29 4.62
C MET A 18 -30.45 -51.63 3.88
N PHE A 19 -29.27 -52.00 3.41
CA PHE A 19 -28.93 -53.38 3.10
C PHE A 19 -27.94 -53.86 4.15
N ALA A 20 -28.40 -54.79 4.96
CA ALA A 20 -27.55 -55.57 5.87
C ALA A 20 -27.07 -56.83 5.11
N GLY A 21 -25.77 -57.07 5.14
CA GLY A 21 -25.12 -58.29 4.68
C GLY A 21 -24.14 -58.76 5.76
N CYS A 22 -24.56 -59.80 6.51
CA CYS A 22 -23.68 -60.52 7.43
C CYS A 22 -22.78 -61.52 6.69
N GLY A 23 -21.53 -61.64 7.13
CA GLY A 23 -20.65 -62.73 6.77
C GLY A 23 -19.35 -62.65 7.56
N THR A 24 -19.16 -63.54 8.53
CA THR A 24 -17.99 -63.77 9.41
C THR A 24 -17.12 -64.93 8.88
N PRO A 25 -15.97 -65.31 9.49
CA PRO A 25 -14.65 -64.69 9.41
C PRO A 25 -13.58 -65.66 8.86
N GLY A 26 -12.54 -65.15 8.30
CA GLY A 26 -11.37 -65.94 7.95
C GLY A 26 -10.07 -65.14 8.10
N SER A 27 -9.24 -65.58 9.01
CA SER A 27 -7.92 -65.02 9.27
C SER A 27 -6.93 -65.26 8.15
N LYS A 28 -6.04 -64.29 7.93
CA LYS A 28 -4.57 -64.31 7.97
C LYS A 28 -3.89 -63.38 6.98
N ASP A 29 -2.89 -62.79 7.56
CA ASP A 29 -1.62 -62.32 7.01
C ASP A 29 -1.55 -60.89 6.47
N SER A 30 -0.91 -60.12 7.35
CA SER A 30 -0.22 -58.86 7.14
C SER A 30 0.60 -58.82 5.85
N LYS A 31 0.25 -57.91 4.96
CA LYS A 31 1.25 -57.17 4.17
C LYS A 31 1.07 -55.71 4.56
N LYS A 32 2.13 -55.14 5.08
CA LYS A 32 2.32 -53.69 5.06
C LYS A 32 2.33 -53.27 3.60
N ASP A 33 1.24 -52.67 3.16
CA ASP A 33 1.30 -51.79 2.01
C ASP A 33 1.87 -50.46 2.54
N ASP A 34 3.03 -50.11 2.01
CA ASP A 34 3.53 -48.74 2.05
C ASP A 34 2.41 -47.85 1.52
N SER A 35 1.78 -47.11 2.41
CA SER A 35 1.07 -45.92 2.01
C SER A 35 2.12 -44.93 1.48
N SER A 36 2.28 -44.93 0.17
CA SER A 36 2.81 -43.73 -0.49
C SER A 36 1.95 -42.59 -0.01
N ALA A 37 2.48 -41.79 0.88
CA ALA A 37 1.94 -40.48 1.16
C ALA A 37 1.80 -39.80 -0.22
N SER A 38 0.57 -39.57 -0.68
CA SER A 38 0.34 -38.59 -1.73
C SER A 38 0.88 -37.30 -1.13
N SER A 39 1.99 -36.80 -1.65
CA SER A 39 2.41 -35.45 -1.35
C SER A 39 1.28 -34.54 -1.81
N GLY A 40 0.45 -34.07 -0.85
CA GLY A 40 -0.52 -33.05 -1.11
C GLY A 40 0.22 -31.87 -1.75
N LYS A 41 -0.41 -31.24 -2.75
CA LYS A 41 0.16 -30.00 -3.33
C LYS A 41 0.29 -28.97 -2.21
N LYS A 42 1.46 -28.33 -2.11
CA LYS A 42 1.69 -27.23 -1.19
C LYS A 42 0.88 -26.00 -1.65
N ARG A 43 -0.08 -25.62 -0.85
CA ARG A 43 -1.02 -24.54 -1.18
C ARG A 43 -1.10 -23.55 -0.05
N ILE A 44 -1.17 -22.25 -0.37
CA ILE A 44 -1.56 -21.17 0.54
C ILE A 44 -2.89 -20.56 0.09
N THR A 45 -3.74 -20.24 1.04
CA THR A 45 -5.04 -19.58 0.82
C THR A 45 -5.18 -18.40 1.76
N TYR A 46 -5.46 -17.20 1.21
CA TYR A 46 -5.75 -16.04 2.04
C TYR A 46 -6.73 -15.07 1.38
N THR A 47 -7.21 -14.09 2.12
CA THR A 47 -8.17 -13.10 1.62
C THR A 47 -7.47 -11.83 1.17
N LEU A 48 -7.95 -11.30 0.04
CA LEU A 48 -7.62 -9.98 -0.45
C LEU A 48 -8.43 -8.92 0.29
N ARG A 49 -7.87 -7.73 0.39
CA ARG A 49 -8.53 -6.56 0.96
C ARG A 49 -9.64 -6.02 0.04
N GLU A 50 -9.44 -6.15 -1.25
CA GLU A 50 -10.32 -5.66 -2.32
C GLU A 50 -10.24 -6.57 -3.54
N ASP A 51 -11.17 -6.40 -4.48
CA ASP A 51 -11.25 -7.15 -5.73
C ASP A 51 -10.01 -6.94 -6.62
N LEU A 52 -9.74 -7.88 -7.53
CA LEU A 52 -8.73 -7.78 -8.58
C LEU A 52 -9.40 -7.54 -9.94
N PRO A 53 -9.69 -6.31 -10.30
CA PRO A 53 -10.42 -6.02 -11.54
C PRO A 53 -9.58 -6.29 -12.80
N SER A 54 -8.27 -6.23 -12.70
CA SER A 54 -7.31 -6.47 -13.78
C SER A 54 -5.95 -6.85 -13.21
N MET A 55 -5.19 -7.59 -14.00
CA MET A 55 -3.77 -7.88 -13.78
C MET A 55 -2.87 -7.05 -14.73
N ASP A 56 -3.38 -5.94 -15.27
CA ASP A 56 -2.57 -4.95 -16.00
C ASP A 56 -1.86 -4.04 -14.98
N PRO A 57 -0.54 -4.22 -14.76
CA PRO A 57 0.15 -3.56 -13.66
C PRO A 57 0.22 -2.04 -13.83
N GLN A 58 -0.01 -1.52 -15.02
CA GLN A 58 0.03 -0.08 -15.28
C GLN A 58 -1.35 0.59 -15.16
N ASN A 59 -2.42 -0.19 -15.03
CA ASN A 59 -3.78 0.28 -14.80
C ASN A 59 -4.31 -0.09 -13.40
N SER A 60 -3.46 -0.66 -12.55
CA SER A 60 -3.79 -0.98 -11.15
C SER A 60 -3.31 0.12 -10.20
N ASN A 61 -4.05 0.32 -9.11
CA ASN A 61 -3.73 1.27 -8.04
C ASN A 61 -4.11 0.72 -6.67
N SER A 62 -4.24 -0.59 -6.52
CA SER A 62 -4.63 -1.23 -5.27
C SER A 62 -3.55 -2.14 -4.71
N ILE A 63 -3.49 -2.25 -3.37
CA ILE A 63 -2.56 -3.16 -2.67
C ILE A 63 -2.83 -4.61 -3.04
N SER A 64 -4.10 -4.99 -3.28
CA SER A 64 -4.46 -6.34 -3.71
C SER A 64 -3.89 -6.67 -5.08
N CYS A 65 -3.97 -5.74 -6.04
CA CYS A 65 -3.35 -5.90 -7.35
C CYS A 65 -1.83 -5.99 -7.23
N ALA A 66 -1.18 -5.07 -6.51
CA ALA A 66 0.26 -5.07 -6.30
C ALA A 66 0.75 -6.42 -5.71
N THR A 67 0.02 -6.98 -4.74
CA THR A 67 0.31 -8.28 -4.14
C THR A 67 0.28 -9.42 -5.17
N ALA A 68 -0.68 -9.41 -6.09
CA ALA A 68 -0.78 -10.43 -7.14
C ALA A 68 0.26 -10.21 -8.25
N GLU A 69 0.53 -8.97 -8.61
CA GLU A 69 1.46 -8.58 -9.67
C GLU A 69 2.90 -8.95 -9.32
N ILE A 70 3.37 -8.64 -8.10
CA ILE A 70 4.72 -8.96 -7.67
C ILE A 70 5.00 -10.49 -7.69
N CYS A 71 3.97 -11.31 -7.62
CA CYS A 71 4.07 -12.76 -7.68
C CYS A 71 3.97 -13.32 -9.10
N THR A 72 3.45 -12.54 -10.06
CA THR A 72 3.20 -12.99 -11.43
C THR A 72 4.13 -12.37 -12.47
N TYR A 73 4.87 -11.32 -12.11
CA TYR A 73 5.87 -10.71 -12.98
C TYR A 73 7.27 -10.79 -12.36
N ALA A 74 8.28 -11.06 -13.20
CA ALA A 74 9.69 -10.92 -12.85
C ALA A 74 10.09 -9.46 -13.07
N MET A 75 10.54 -8.81 -12.00
CA MET A 75 11.08 -7.45 -12.05
C MET A 75 12.55 -7.47 -12.49
N LEU A 76 13.18 -6.33 -12.71
CA LEU A 76 14.65 -6.28 -12.89
C LEU A 76 15.37 -6.72 -11.61
N THR A 77 14.90 -6.20 -10.47
CA THR A 77 15.36 -6.54 -9.12
C THR A 77 14.17 -7.01 -8.29
N ARG A 78 14.42 -7.60 -7.13
CA ARG A 78 13.39 -7.98 -6.16
C ARG A 78 13.83 -7.57 -4.76
N ASN A 79 12.94 -6.97 -3.99
CA ASN A 79 13.16 -6.78 -2.57
C ASN A 79 12.80 -8.10 -1.84
N VAL A 80 13.72 -8.65 -1.07
CA VAL A 80 13.52 -9.85 -0.26
C VAL A 80 14.01 -9.52 1.16
N GLU A 81 13.11 -9.43 2.11
CA GLU A 81 13.42 -9.11 3.50
C GLU A 81 14.21 -7.79 3.68
N GLY A 82 13.94 -6.78 2.85
CA GLY A 82 14.64 -5.50 2.86
C GLY A 82 15.95 -5.47 2.05
N GLU A 83 16.39 -6.60 1.49
CA GLU A 83 17.57 -6.68 0.62
C GLU A 83 17.17 -6.66 -0.86
N ILE A 84 17.84 -5.82 -1.65
CA ILE A 84 17.66 -5.81 -3.11
C ILE A 84 18.45 -6.95 -3.73
N LYS A 85 17.75 -7.87 -4.37
CA LYS A 85 18.32 -9.05 -5.04
C LYS A 85 18.10 -8.99 -6.54
N PRO A 86 18.99 -9.63 -7.34
CA PRO A 86 18.76 -9.87 -8.75
C PRO A 86 17.48 -10.68 -9.00
N ASP A 87 16.70 -10.31 -10.05
CA ASP A 87 15.57 -11.09 -10.55
C ASP A 87 15.74 -11.31 -12.06
N ALA A 88 14.96 -10.68 -12.95
CA ALA A 88 15.17 -10.79 -14.39
C ALA A 88 16.52 -10.21 -14.85
N ALA A 89 17.06 -9.21 -14.16
CA ALA A 89 18.46 -8.83 -14.31
C ALA A 89 19.34 -9.69 -13.39
N GLU A 90 20.42 -10.27 -13.92
CA GLU A 90 21.41 -11.01 -13.12
C GLU A 90 22.42 -10.07 -12.43
N SER A 91 22.61 -8.87 -12.97
CA SER A 91 23.47 -7.81 -12.43
C SER A 91 23.15 -6.46 -13.06
N TRP A 92 23.73 -5.41 -12.49
CA TRP A 92 23.66 -4.05 -13.03
C TRP A 92 24.90 -3.25 -12.69
N ASP A 93 25.22 -2.27 -13.55
CA ASP A 93 26.25 -1.27 -13.34
C ASP A 93 25.58 0.09 -13.11
N ILE A 94 26.20 0.92 -12.26
CA ILE A 94 25.73 2.29 -11.97
C ILE A 94 26.85 3.25 -12.30
N SER A 95 26.56 4.32 -13.05
CA SER A 95 27.54 5.38 -13.36
C SER A 95 27.95 6.14 -12.10
N ASP A 96 29.14 6.75 -12.13
CA ASP A 96 29.71 7.48 -10.99
C ASP A 96 28.83 8.64 -10.49
N ASP A 97 27.99 9.21 -11.37
CA ASP A 97 27.03 10.27 -11.07
C ASP A 97 25.68 9.74 -10.56
N GLY A 98 25.49 8.42 -10.51
CA GLY A 98 24.25 7.80 -10.07
C GLY A 98 23.07 7.95 -11.03
N LEU A 99 23.29 8.46 -12.25
CA LEU A 99 22.21 8.76 -13.20
C LEU A 99 21.94 7.64 -14.19
N THR A 100 22.94 6.82 -14.51
CA THR A 100 22.77 5.77 -15.53
C THR A 100 22.94 4.39 -14.91
N TYR A 101 21.94 3.54 -15.12
CA TYR A 101 21.93 2.13 -14.74
C TYR A 101 21.97 1.29 -16.00
N THR A 102 22.90 0.32 -16.06
CA THR A 102 22.96 -0.67 -17.13
C THR A 102 22.62 -2.03 -16.55
N PHE A 103 21.42 -2.53 -16.84
CA PHE A 103 20.98 -3.85 -16.39
C PHE A 103 21.36 -4.93 -17.38
N HIS A 104 21.90 -6.04 -16.87
CA HIS A 104 22.25 -7.24 -17.64
C HIS A 104 21.20 -8.33 -17.36
N LEU A 105 20.34 -8.59 -18.35
CA LEU A 105 19.25 -9.55 -18.22
C LEU A 105 19.75 -10.98 -18.29
N ARG A 106 19.09 -11.88 -17.57
CA ARG A 106 19.31 -13.32 -17.63
C ARG A 106 18.90 -13.87 -18.99
N LYS A 107 19.72 -14.73 -19.54
CA LYS A 107 19.42 -15.43 -20.81
C LYS A 107 18.41 -16.56 -20.67
N ASP A 108 18.19 -17.04 -19.46
CA ASP A 108 17.25 -18.10 -19.09
C ASP A 108 15.91 -17.57 -18.57
N ALA A 109 15.76 -16.25 -18.40
CA ALA A 109 14.49 -15.63 -18.08
C ALA A 109 13.48 -15.79 -19.23
N LYS A 110 12.29 -16.32 -18.91
CA LYS A 110 11.25 -16.65 -19.89
C LYS A 110 9.87 -16.26 -19.43
N TRP A 111 9.06 -15.93 -20.40
CA TRP A 111 7.62 -15.85 -20.25
C TRP A 111 6.98 -17.22 -20.01
N SER A 112 5.77 -17.25 -19.48
CA SER A 112 5.02 -18.47 -19.21
C SER A 112 4.70 -19.30 -20.46
N ASP A 113 4.70 -18.69 -21.64
CA ASP A 113 4.56 -19.36 -22.93
C ASP A 113 5.89 -19.92 -23.50
N GLY A 114 7.01 -19.67 -22.81
CA GLY A 114 8.33 -20.15 -23.15
C GLY A 114 9.21 -19.21 -23.98
N GLU A 115 8.65 -18.07 -24.44
CA GLU A 115 9.42 -17.05 -25.13
C GLU A 115 10.42 -16.36 -24.17
N PRO A 116 11.58 -15.89 -24.64
CA PRO A 116 12.55 -15.19 -23.79
C PRO A 116 12.00 -13.82 -23.33
N ILE A 117 12.36 -13.41 -22.11
CA ILE A 117 12.20 -12.04 -21.66
C ILE A 117 13.37 -11.23 -22.19
N THR A 118 13.09 -10.07 -22.78
CA THR A 118 14.11 -9.22 -23.42
C THR A 118 14.08 -7.79 -22.83
N ALA A 119 15.15 -7.04 -23.05
CA ALA A 119 15.23 -5.64 -22.68
C ALA A 119 14.13 -4.79 -23.37
N ALA A 120 13.69 -5.20 -24.58
CA ALA A 120 12.62 -4.53 -25.29
C ALA A 120 11.26 -4.65 -24.57
N ASP A 121 11.01 -5.72 -23.81
CA ASP A 121 9.78 -5.89 -23.02
C ASP A 121 9.72 -4.86 -21.89
N PHE A 122 10.85 -4.55 -21.25
CA PHE A 122 10.97 -3.48 -20.24
C PHE A 122 10.89 -2.09 -20.87
N GLU A 123 11.58 -1.84 -21.96
CA GLU A 123 11.52 -0.55 -22.67
C GLU A 123 10.08 -0.22 -23.10
N TYR A 124 9.39 -1.18 -23.72
CA TYR A 124 7.99 -1.03 -24.10
C TYR A 124 7.10 -0.73 -22.91
N SER A 125 7.25 -1.53 -21.84
CA SER A 125 6.44 -1.40 -20.63
C SER A 125 6.61 -0.03 -19.97
N TRP A 126 7.84 0.42 -19.77
CA TRP A 126 8.10 1.68 -19.07
C TRP A 126 7.70 2.90 -19.89
N LYS A 127 7.83 2.83 -21.23
CA LYS A 127 7.26 3.84 -22.13
C LYS A 127 5.74 3.88 -22.03
N ARG A 128 5.08 2.72 -21.95
CA ARG A 128 3.63 2.62 -21.78
C ARG A 128 3.18 3.22 -20.43
N LEU A 129 3.94 3.02 -19.34
CA LEU A 129 3.63 3.57 -18.01
C LEU A 129 3.44 5.10 -18.04
N VAL A 130 4.37 5.82 -18.63
CA VAL A 130 4.37 7.30 -18.65
C VAL A 130 3.62 7.89 -19.86
N ASN A 131 3.15 7.06 -20.79
CA ASN A 131 2.43 7.54 -21.96
C ASN A 131 1.04 8.07 -21.57
N PRO A 132 0.71 9.36 -21.86
CA PRO A 132 -0.60 9.93 -21.55
C PRO A 132 -1.78 9.13 -22.14
N GLU A 133 -1.58 8.41 -23.27
CA GLU A 133 -2.61 7.58 -23.87
C GLU A 133 -2.97 6.34 -23.05
N THR A 134 -2.05 5.87 -22.21
CA THR A 134 -2.30 4.76 -21.25
C THR A 134 -3.18 5.23 -20.11
N ALA A 135 -3.07 6.51 -19.74
CA ALA A 135 -3.78 7.11 -18.59
C ALA A 135 -3.57 6.30 -17.30
N SER A 136 -2.33 5.85 -17.07
CA SER A 136 -1.98 5.11 -15.86
C SER A 136 -2.24 5.96 -14.61
N PRO A 137 -2.98 5.45 -13.62
CA PRO A 137 -3.19 6.17 -12.36
C PRO A 137 -1.89 6.32 -11.53
N TYR A 138 -0.84 5.58 -11.89
CA TYR A 138 0.47 5.57 -11.23
C TYR A 138 1.61 6.03 -12.15
N ALA A 139 1.31 6.78 -13.22
CA ALA A 139 2.34 7.27 -14.15
C ALA A 139 3.45 8.07 -13.44
N PHE A 140 3.11 8.81 -12.38
CA PHE A 140 4.02 9.66 -11.61
C PHE A 140 5.23 8.91 -11.01
N ILE A 141 5.13 7.60 -10.73
CA ILE A 141 6.31 6.85 -10.25
C ILE A 141 7.41 6.72 -11.30
N GLY A 142 7.08 6.96 -12.57
CA GLY A 142 8.00 7.05 -13.67
C GLY A 142 8.72 8.42 -13.79
N ASP A 143 8.39 9.39 -12.94
CA ASP A 143 9.01 10.74 -12.94
C ASP A 143 10.50 10.69 -12.58
N CYS A 144 10.94 9.65 -11.88
CA CYS A 144 12.36 9.41 -11.61
C CYS A 144 13.16 9.10 -12.90
N LEU A 145 12.52 8.63 -13.97
CA LEU A 145 13.15 8.38 -15.26
C LEU A 145 13.34 9.72 -16.00
N LYS A 146 14.46 9.88 -16.68
CA LYS A 146 14.71 11.07 -17.49
C LYS A 146 13.57 11.35 -18.45
N ASN A 147 13.07 12.57 -18.40
CA ASN A 147 11.92 13.07 -19.17
C ASN A 147 10.55 12.46 -18.75
N GLY A 148 10.46 11.58 -17.73
CA GLY A 148 9.24 10.90 -17.34
C GLY A 148 8.07 11.85 -17.12
N GLN A 149 8.24 12.84 -16.23
CA GLN A 149 7.23 13.85 -15.93
C GLN A 149 6.81 14.69 -17.17
N ALA A 150 7.76 15.08 -18.01
CA ALA A 150 7.45 15.87 -19.19
C ALA A 150 6.63 15.07 -20.22
N ILE A 151 6.86 13.76 -20.31
CA ILE A 151 6.10 12.86 -21.18
C ILE A 151 4.70 12.64 -20.61
N GLU A 152 4.58 12.32 -19.31
CA GLU A 152 3.29 12.14 -18.63
C GLU A 152 2.38 13.37 -18.84
N GLN A 153 2.95 14.57 -18.77
CA GLN A 153 2.23 15.82 -19.00
C GLN A 153 1.96 16.14 -20.48
N GLY A 154 2.32 15.24 -21.39
CA GLY A 154 2.14 15.43 -22.84
C GLY A 154 3.00 16.55 -23.45
N LYS A 155 4.09 16.94 -22.78
CA LYS A 155 5.01 17.99 -23.23
C LYS A 155 6.17 17.46 -24.09
N MET A 156 6.38 16.14 -24.08
CA MET A 156 7.48 15.47 -24.76
C MET A 156 7.01 14.14 -25.37
N ASP A 157 7.69 13.68 -26.41
CA ASP A 157 7.39 12.39 -27.05
C ASP A 157 7.83 11.24 -26.15
N VAL A 158 7.06 10.16 -26.11
CA VAL A 158 7.36 8.97 -25.31
C VAL A 158 8.68 8.31 -25.68
N GLU A 159 9.13 8.47 -26.92
CA GLU A 159 10.42 7.94 -27.40
C GLU A 159 11.63 8.66 -26.76
N GLU A 160 11.44 9.80 -26.10
CA GLU A 160 12.49 10.56 -25.40
C GLU A 160 12.69 10.09 -23.94
N LEU A 161 11.92 9.06 -23.50
CA LEU A 161 12.09 8.50 -22.15
C LEU A 161 13.49 7.93 -21.96
N GLY A 162 14.07 8.15 -20.80
CA GLY A 162 15.40 7.64 -20.40
C GLY A 162 15.47 6.14 -20.23
N VAL A 163 14.86 5.34 -21.12
CA VAL A 163 14.95 3.87 -21.11
C VAL A 163 15.23 3.37 -22.52
N LYS A 164 16.18 2.42 -22.67
CA LYS A 164 16.59 1.91 -23.97
C LYS A 164 17.09 0.48 -23.91
N ALA A 165 16.50 -0.40 -24.70
CA ALA A 165 17.07 -1.70 -25.02
C ALA A 165 18.29 -1.53 -25.96
N VAL A 166 19.48 -1.80 -25.45
CA VAL A 166 20.72 -1.72 -26.22
C VAL A 166 20.85 -2.96 -27.12
N ASP A 167 20.48 -4.11 -26.56
CA ASP A 167 20.32 -5.40 -27.22
C ASP A 167 19.29 -6.24 -26.43
N ASP A 168 19.08 -7.51 -26.81
CA ASP A 168 18.07 -8.37 -26.20
C ASP A 168 18.26 -8.56 -24.67
N THR A 169 19.48 -8.39 -24.16
CA THR A 169 19.85 -8.68 -22.77
C THR A 169 20.42 -7.48 -22.01
N THR A 170 20.48 -6.31 -22.64
CA THR A 170 21.05 -5.11 -22.04
C THR A 170 20.04 -3.97 -22.08
N LEU A 171 19.60 -3.53 -20.90
CA LEU A 171 18.72 -2.35 -20.72
C LEU A 171 19.52 -1.21 -20.10
N GLU A 172 19.58 -0.08 -20.77
CA GLU A 172 20.13 1.16 -20.24
C GLU A 172 19.00 2.07 -19.76
N VAL A 173 19.10 2.54 -18.52
CA VAL A 173 18.13 3.43 -17.88
C VAL A 173 18.86 4.68 -17.41
N THR A 174 18.36 5.85 -17.82
CA THR A 174 18.85 7.14 -17.35
C THR A 174 17.79 7.79 -16.45
N LEU A 175 18.19 8.23 -15.27
CA LEU A 175 17.33 8.92 -14.32
C LEU A 175 17.36 10.44 -14.55
N GLU A 176 16.30 11.12 -14.10
CA GLU A 176 16.24 12.58 -14.08
C GLU A 176 17.18 13.16 -13.00
N HIS A 177 17.21 12.50 -11.83
CA HIS A 177 18.05 12.83 -10.69
C HIS A 177 18.65 11.56 -10.07
N PRO A 178 19.76 11.62 -9.33
CA PRO A 178 20.25 10.47 -8.58
C PRO A 178 19.20 10.00 -7.57
N THR A 179 18.69 8.77 -7.75
CA THR A 179 17.57 8.23 -6.98
C THR A 179 18.05 7.02 -6.18
N SER A 180 18.42 7.21 -4.91
CA SER A 180 19.00 6.17 -4.06
C SER A 180 18.08 4.96 -3.85
N TYR A 181 16.77 5.17 -3.91
CA TYR A 181 15.75 4.13 -3.76
C TYR A 181 15.31 3.48 -5.09
N PHE A 182 15.91 3.83 -6.23
CA PHE A 182 15.49 3.37 -7.55
C PHE A 182 15.42 1.85 -7.68
N LEU A 183 16.44 1.12 -7.20
CA LEU A 183 16.46 -0.34 -7.27
C LEU A 183 15.35 -0.97 -6.39
N SER A 184 15.02 -0.37 -5.27
CA SER A 184 13.91 -0.80 -4.41
C SER A 184 12.56 -0.51 -5.09
N LEU A 185 12.40 0.67 -5.67
CA LEU A 185 11.20 1.07 -6.39
C LEU A 185 10.86 0.09 -7.52
N ILE A 186 11.82 -0.18 -8.42
CA ILE A 186 11.60 -1.09 -9.57
C ILE A 186 11.51 -2.57 -9.16
N GLY A 187 11.92 -2.92 -7.93
CA GLY A 187 11.85 -4.27 -7.38
C GLY A 187 10.58 -4.57 -6.60
N SER A 188 9.78 -3.55 -6.28
CA SER A 188 8.57 -3.68 -5.47
C SER A 188 7.31 -3.09 -6.09
N SER A 189 7.43 -2.32 -7.19
CA SER A 189 6.29 -1.70 -7.87
C SER A 189 5.94 -2.44 -9.16
N GLY A 190 4.79 -3.09 -9.21
CA GLY A 190 4.30 -3.85 -10.36
C GLY A 190 4.27 -3.04 -11.66
N GLN A 191 4.12 -1.72 -11.56
CA GLN A 191 4.12 -0.81 -12.71
C GLN A 191 5.41 -0.85 -13.55
N PHE A 192 6.53 -1.26 -12.95
CA PHE A 192 7.81 -1.47 -13.65
C PHE A 192 8.01 -2.90 -14.17
N ALA A 193 6.99 -3.75 -14.08
CA ALA A 193 7.03 -5.09 -14.66
C ALA A 193 7.25 -5.05 -16.19
N PRO A 194 7.93 -6.05 -16.78
CA PRO A 194 8.01 -6.16 -18.23
C PRO A 194 6.65 -6.49 -18.83
N LEU A 195 6.34 -6.02 -20.02
CA LEU A 195 5.12 -6.36 -20.75
C LEU A 195 5.44 -6.80 -22.19
N ARG A 196 4.68 -7.78 -22.66
CA ARG A 196 4.73 -8.27 -24.04
C ARG A 196 3.89 -7.37 -24.94
N GLN A 197 4.54 -6.59 -25.78
CA GLN A 197 3.88 -5.67 -26.71
C GLN A 197 2.83 -6.39 -27.57
N ASP A 198 3.15 -7.54 -28.15
CA ASP A 198 2.25 -8.32 -29.01
C ASP A 198 0.97 -8.78 -28.27
N ILE A 199 1.06 -9.06 -26.98
CA ILE A 199 -0.07 -9.46 -26.14
C ILE A 199 -0.92 -8.23 -25.76
N VAL A 200 -0.29 -7.13 -25.33
CA VAL A 200 -1.00 -5.88 -25.03
C VAL A 200 -1.74 -5.36 -26.26
N GLU A 201 -1.10 -5.29 -27.42
CA GLU A 201 -1.73 -4.84 -28.66
C GLU A 201 -2.84 -5.77 -29.16
N LYS A 202 -2.67 -7.08 -28.97
CA LYS A 202 -3.67 -8.07 -29.36
C LYS A 202 -4.98 -7.92 -28.59
N TYR A 203 -4.90 -7.62 -27.30
CA TYR A 203 -6.10 -7.57 -26.44
C TYR A 203 -6.57 -6.13 -26.13
N GLY A 204 -5.73 -5.13 -26.36
CA GLY A 204 -6.07 -3.72 -26.15
C GLY A 204 -6.60 -3.45 -24.73
N THR A 205 -7.79 -2.87 -24.64
CA THR A 205 -8.45 -2.57 -23.34
C THR A 205 -8.83 -3.82 -22.52
N ASP A 206 -8.82 -5.00 -23.15
CA ASP A 206 -9.09 -6.27 -22.48
C ASP A 206 -7.81 -6.98 -22.02
N PHE A 207 -6.64 -6.38 -22.22
CA PHE A 207 -5.37 -6.93 -21.75
C PHE A 207 -5.45 -7.24 -20.25
N ALA A 208 -4.97 -8.41 -19.86
CA ALA A 208 -4.91 -8.89 -18.48
C ALA A 208 -6.27 -8.96 -17.70
N ALA A 209 -7.41 -8.79 -18.39
CA ALA A 209 -8.72 -8.91 -17.76
C ALA A 209 -9.08 -10.37 -17.36
N THR A 210 -8.46 -11.35 -17.98
CA THR A 210 -8.57 -12.78 -17.64
C THR A 210 -7.24 -13.48 -17.80
N SER A 211 -7.08 -14.67 -17.20
CA SER A 211 -5.86 -15.48 -17.30
C SER A 211 -5.40 -15.74 -18.74
N GLU A 212 -6.34 -15.92 -19.67
CA GLU A 212 -6.05 -16.22 -21.09
C GLU A 212 -5.62 -14.99 -21.91
N LYS A 213 -5.83 -13.79 -21.37
CA LYS A 213 -5.48 -12.52 -22.03
C LYS A 213 -4.18 -11.92 -21.53
N ASN A 214 -3.37 -12.74 -20.87
CA ASN A 214 -2.06 -12.34 -20.35
C ASN A 214 -1.03 -13.44 -20.57
N VAL A 215 0.25 -13.09 -20.44
CA VAL A 215 1.39 -13.97 -20.25
C VAL A 215 2.18 -13.45 -19.07
N TYR A 216 2.77 -14.35 -18.30
CA TYR A 216 3.38 -14.02 -17.03
C TYR A 216 4.89 -14.29 -17.09
N SER A 217 5.67 -13.47 -16.41
CA SER A 217 7.12 -13.60 -16.37
C SER A 217 7.64 -14.09 -15.01
N GLY A 218 6.81 -14.00 -13.98
CA GLY A 218 7.17 -14.23 -12.58
C GLY A 218 7.02 -15.68 -12.10
N PRO A 219 7.18 -15.89 -10.76
CA PRO A 219 7.14 -17.22 -10.12
C PRO A 219 5.82 -17.96 -10.28
N PHE A 220 4.71 -17.25 -10.46
CA PHE A 220 3.38 -17.85 -10.60
C PHE A 220 2.66 -17.35 -11.84
N VAL A 221 1.69 -18.14 -12.30
CA VAL A 221 0.77 -17.82 -13.40
C VAL A 221 -0.65 -17.86 -12.87
N MET A 222 -1.46 -16.86 -13.17
CA MET A 222 -2.89 -16.91 -12.87
C MET A 222 -3.56 -17.91 -13.82
N THR A 223 -4.24 -18.90 -13.28
CA THR A 223 -4.91 -19.96 -14.05
C THR A 223 -6.44 -19.86 -14.03
N SER A 224 -6.99 -19.16 -13.05
CA SER A 224 -8.45 -18.92 -12.93
C SER A 224 -8.72 -17.61 -12.19
N SER A 225 -9.87 -16.98 -12.51
CA SER A 225 -10.43 -15.81 -11.82
C SER A 225 -11.95 -15.93 -11.82
N GLU A 226 -12.49 -16.87 -11.02
CA GLU A 226 -13.92 -17.20 -10.97
C GLU A 226 -14.46 -17.08 -9.53
N ASP A 227 -15.69 -16.64 -9.37
CA ASP A 227 -16.40 -16.58 -8.09
C ASP A 227 -15.64 -15.82 -6.97
N ASN A 228 -14.95 -14.74 -7.32
CA ASN A 228 -14.09 -13.95 -6.40
C ASN A 228 -12.91 -14.75 -5.82
N VAL A 229 -12.46 -15.78 -6.54
CA VAL A 229 -11.26 -16.57 -6.22
C VAL A 229 -10.30 -16.52 -7.40
N TRP A 230 -9.09 -16.03 -7.15
CA TRP A 230 -7.99 -16.03 -8.11
C TRP A 230 -7.03 -17.16 -7.75
N THR A 231 -6.81 -18.03 -8.71
CA THR A 231 -5.91 -19.16 -8.57
C THR A 231 -4.62 -18.90 -9.31
N PHE A 232 -3.52 -19.05 -8.61
CA PHE A 232 -2.17 -18.93 -9.13
C PHE A 232 -1.46 -20.26 -8.97
N GLU A 233 -0.83 -20.76 -10.05
CA GLU A 233 -0.04 -21.98 -10.05
C GLU A 233 1.43 -21.65 -10.35
N LYS A 234 2.35 -22.46 -9.84
CA LYS A 234 3.78 -22.32 -10.04
C LYS A 234 4.12 -22.25 -11.53
N ASN A 235 4.97 -21.30 -11.92
CA ASN A 235 5.43 -21.13 -13.29
C ASN A 235 6.66 -22.01 -13.56
N ASP A 236 6.50 -23.06 -14.35
CA ASP A 236 7.59 -23.96 -14.72
C ASP A 236 8.68 -23.30 -15.57
N ASN A 237 8.40 -22.13 -16.17
CA ASN A 237 9.34 -21.37 -16.98
C ASN A 237 10.08 -20.27 -16.20
N TYR A 238 9.71 -20.02 -14.93
CA TYR A 238 10.41 -19.05 -14.10
C TYR A 238 11.86 -19.47 -13.87
N TRP A 239 12.77 -18.52 -13.97
CA TRP A 239 14.21 -18.81 -13.92
C TRP A 239 14.64 -19.41 -12.57
N ASP A 240 14.05 -18.97 -11.45
CA ASP A 240 14.34 -19.44 -10.08
C ASP A 240 13.23 -20.34 -9.52
N LYS A 241 12.58 -21.11 -10.38
CA LYS A 241 11.48 -22.00 -9.97
C LYS A 241 11.84 -23.00 -8.87
N ASP A 242 13.12 -23.38 -8.76
CA ASP A 242 13.55 -24.34 -7.77
C ASP A 242 13.55 -23.78 -6.35
N SER A 243 13.58 -22.46 -6.19
CA SER A 243 13.42 -21.76 -4.91
C SER A 243 11.94 -21.54 -4.51
N ILE A 244 11.01 -21.83 -5.41
CA ILE A 244 9.57 -21.68 -5.14
C ILE A 244 9.03 -22.96 -4.53
N ASN A 245 8.58 -22.88 -3.28
CA ASN A 245 8.10 -24.04 -2.53
C ASN A 245 6.63 -24.36 -2.77
N LEU A 246 5.81 -23.33 -3.02
CA LEU A 246 4.37 -23.51 -3.24
C LEU A 246 4.08 -24.04 -4.65
N ASP A 247 3.13 -24.95 -4.75
CA ASP A 247 2.55 -25.38 -6.03
C ASP A 247 1.41 -24.45 -6.46
N LYS A 248 0.71 -23.82 -5.48
CA LYS A 248 -0.50 -23.06 -5.72
C LYS A 248 -0.73 -21.99 -4.66
N CYS A 249 -1.31 -20.86 -5.06
CA CYS A 249 -1.90 -19.88 -4.17
C CYS A 249 -3.35 -19.60 -4.59
N GLU A 250 -4.24 -19.45 -3.62
CA GLU A 250 -5.64 -19.05 -3.82
C GLU A 250 -5.89 -17.75 -3.05
N LEU A 251 -6.18 -16.68 -3.80
CA LEU A 251 -6.56 -15.39 -3.25
C LEU A 251 -8.09 -15.27 -3.32
N ASN A 252 -8.72 -15.04 -2.18
CA ASN A 252 -10.17 -14.92 -2.09
C ASN A 252 -10.55 -13.48 -1.78
N TYR A 253 -11.53 -12.93 -2.47
CA TYR A 253 -12.15 -11.69 -2.04
C TYR A 253 -13.42 -11.99 -1.24
N VAL A 254 -13.38 -11.66 0.04
CA VAL A 254 -14.49 -11.79 0.97
C VAL A 254 -14.67 -10.45 1.67
N GLU A 255 -15.71 -9.70 1.30
CA GLU A 255 -15.95 -8.34 1.79
C GLU A 255 -16.10 -8.26 3.32
N ASN A 256 -16.79 -9.25 3.90
CA ASN A 256 -17.09 -9.25 5.33
C ASN A 256 -15.94 -9.83 6.16
N THR A 257 -15.30 -9.00 6.97
CA THR A 257 -14.12 -9.38 7.80
C THR A 257 -14.44 -10.39 8.90
N ASP A 258 -15.67 -10.45 9.40
CA ASP A 258 -16.09 -11.47 10.38
C ASP A 258 -16.17 -12.86 9.70
N THR A 259 -16.56 -12.86 8.42
CA THR A 259 -16.54 -14.07 7.60
C THR A 259 -15.12 -14.53 7.33
N GLN A 260 -14.19 -13.62 7.00
CA GLN A 260 -12.77 -13.95 6.83
C GLN A 260 -12.20 -14.62 8.08
N LEU A 261 -12.46 -14.03 9.26
CA LEU A 261 -12.01 -14.58 10.55
C LEU A 261 -12.59 -15.98 10.81
N SER A 262 -13.89 -16.17 10.50
CA SER A 262 -14.55 -17.48 10.65
C SER A 262 -13.98 -18.53 9.69
N MET A 263 -13.61 -18.15 8.47
CA MET A 263 -12.94 -19.03 7.50
C MET A 263 -11.57 -19.47 8.00
N TYR A 264 -10.78 -18.55 8.58
CA TYR A 264 -9.50 -18.89 9.19
C TYR A 264 -9.68 -19.88 10.36
N GLU A 265 -10.63 -19.62 11.26
CA GLU A 265 -10.93 -20.53 12.38
C GLU A 265 -11.42 -21.92 11.92
N ALA A 266 -12.04 -22.00 10.75
CA ALA A 266 -12.44 -23.26 10.13
C ALA A 266 -11.30 -24.00 9.41
N GLY A 267 -10.13 -23.34 9.23
CA GLY A 267 -8.99 -23.89 8.49
C GLY A 267 -9.14 -23.77 6.96
N ASP A 268 -9.99 -22.85 6.49
CA ASP A 268 -10.18 -22.56 5.06
C ASP A 268 -9.19 -21.49 4.55
N LEU A 269 -8.52 -20.77 5.46
CA LEU A 269 -7.50 -19.77 5.18
C LEU A 269 -6.24 -20.08 5.98
N ASP A 270 -5.08 -19.85 5.38
CA ASP A 270 -3.77 -19.96 6.04
C ASP A 270 -3.31 -18.63 6.65
N TYR A 271 -3.88 -17.51 6.22
CA TYR A 271 -3.63 -16.16 6.72
C TYR A 271 -4.93 -15.37 6.82
N VAL A 272 -5.05 -14.57 7.88
CA VAL A 272 -6.15 -13.59 8.03
C VAL A 272 -5.67 -12.34 8.76
N GLN A 273 -6.09 -11.18 8.31
CA GLN A 273 -5.95 -9.94 9.08
C GLN A 273 -7.04 -9.91 10.16
N VAL A 274 -6.64 -9.69 11.43
CA VAL A 274 -7.59 -9.55 12.54
C VAL A 274 -8.25 -8.18 12.48
N PRO A 275 -9.58 -8.10 12.35
CA PRO A 275 -10.26 -6.81 12.35
C PRO A 275 -10.06 -6.08 13.67
N THR A 276 -9.91 -4.75 13.64
CA THR A 276 -9.66 -3.89 14.80
C THR A 276 -10.61 -4.18 15.97
N ALA A 277 -11.87 -4.50 15.68
CA ALA A 277 -12.88 -4.79 16.71
C ALA A 277 -12.57 -6.05 17.53
N TYR A 278 -11.81 -6.98 17.00
CA TYR A 278 -11.49 -8.28 17.63
C TYR A 278 -10.03 -8.38 18.11
N VAL A 279 -9.20 -7.39 17.87
CA VAL A 279 -7.78 -7.44 18.29
C VAL A 279 -7.63 -7.75 19.76
N SER A 280 -8.50 -7.20 20.64
CA SER A 280 -8.46 -7.50 22.07
C SER A 280 -8.66 -8.99 22.40
N ASP A 281 -9.44 -9.71 21.60
CA ASP A 281 -9.79 -11.11 21.80
C ASP A 281 -8.72 -12.06 21.26
N TYR A 282 -7.94 -11.58 20.28
CA TYR A 282 -6.89 -12.35 19.61
C TYR A 282 -5.47 -11.89 19.93
N LYS A 283 -5.29 -10.88 20.78
CA LYS A 283 -3.98 -10.25 21.08
C LYS A 283 -2.88 -11.25 21.47
N ASP A 284 -3.23 -12.33 22.14
CA ASP A 284 -2.26 -13.36 22.57
C ASP A 284 -1.93 -14.39 21.47
N LYS A 285 -2.61 -14.33 20.32
CA LYS A 285 -2.47 -15.26 19.19
C LYS A 285 -2.07 -14.57 17.89
N ALA A 286 -2.35 -13.29 17.78
CA ALA A 286 -2.06 -12.52 16.60
C ALA A 286 -0.65 -11.94 16.66
N ASP A 287 0.06 -12.04 15.56
CA ASP A 287 1.26 -11.25 15.32
C ASP A 287 0.90 -9.84 14.87
N VAL A 288 1.87 -8.93 14.93
CA VAL A 288 1.68 -7.52 14.54
C VAL A 288 2.86 -7.01 13.73
N PHE A 289 2.55 -6.27 12.68
CA PHE A 289 3.57 -5.48 11.97
C PHE A 289 3.06 -4.07 11.68
N ALA A 290 3.98 -3.10 11.66
CA ALA A 290 3.70 -1.74 11.26
C ALA A 290 3.81 -1.65 9.75
N ASN A 291 2.71 -1.27 9.06
CA ASN A 291 2.60 -1.36 7.61
C ASN A 291 3.01 -0.09 6.86
N GLY A 292 3.72 0.83 7.54
CA GLY A 292 4.17 2.08 6.95
C GLY A 292 3.08 3.15 6.77
N ASN A 293 1.82 2.84 6.94
CA ASN A 293 0.77 3.86 6.81
C ASN A 293 0.75 4.80 8.01
N VAL A 294 0.75 6.09 7.73
CA VAL A 294 0.62 7.18 8.71
C VAL A 294 -0.68 7.92 8.44
N ASP A 295 -1.55 8.01 9.46
CA ASP A 295 -2.79 8.76 9.40
C ASP A 295 -2.57 10.17 9.93
N PHE A 296 -3.13 11.14 9.21
CA PHE A 296 -3.08 12.56 9.57
C PHE A 296 -4.27 13.32 8.96
N CYS A 297 -4.47 14.54 9.43
CA CYS A 297 -5.40 15.44 8.76
C CYS A 297 -4.66 16.42 7.88
N TYR A 298 -4.99 16.47 6.59
CA TYR A 298 -4.65 17.57 5.70
C TYR A 298 -5.35 18.85 6.18
N ILE A 299 -4.64 19.98 6.21
CA ILE A 299 -5.24 21.31 6.46
C ILE A 299 -5.15 22.10 5.17
N ASN A 300 -6.28 22.40 4.55
CA ASN A 300 -6.31 23.27 3.38
C ASN A 300 -6.02 24.73 3.79
N SER A 301 -4.75 25.11 3.70
CA SER A 301 -4.25 26.40 4.14
C SER A 301 -4.77 27.59 3.31
N LYS A 302 -5.32 27.32 2.12
CA LYS A 302 -5.89 28.32 1.18
C LYS A 302 -7.41 28.25 1.09
N SER A 303 -8.08 27.51 1.99
CA SER A 303 -9.54 27.49 2.04
C SER A 303 -10.13 28.88 2.31
N ASP A 304 -11.40 29.06 1.97
CA ASP A 304 -12.13 30.32 2.25
C ASP A 304 -12.26 30.64 3.74
N ASN A 305 -11.96 29.69 4.63
CA ASN A 305 -11.96 29.89 6.07
C ASN A 305 -10.58 30.44 6.54
N PRO A 306 -10.49 31.74 6.86
CA PRO A 306 -9.21 32.39 7.09
C PRO A 306 -8.44 31.86 8.32
N VAL A 307 -9.09 31.13 9.23
CA VAL A 307 -8.39 30.57 10.39
C VAL A 307 -7.38 29.48 9.98
N LEU A 308 -7.64 28.73 8.89
CA LEU A 308 -6.77 27.65 8.44
C LEU A 308 -5.48 28.16 7.77
N GLY A 309 -5.52 29.34 7.16
CA GLY A 309 -4.33 30.04 6.68
C GLY A 309 -3.42 30.55 7.80
N ASN A 310 -3.94 30.67 9.03
CA ASN A 310 -3.17 31.20 10.16
C ASN A 310 -2.33 30.10 10.83
N LYS A 311 -1.00 30.25 10.81
CA LYS A 311 -0.05 29.30 11.40
C LYS A 311 -0.35 29.04 12.89
N ASN A 312 -0.63 30.07 13.67
CA ASN A 312 -0.89 29.92 15.10
C ASN A 312 -2.16 29.08 15.35
N PHE A 313 -3.20 29.21 14.49
CA PHE A 313 -4.39 28.36 14.61
C PHE A 313 -4.08 26.89 14.30
N ARG A 314 -3.31 26.60 13.25
CA ARG A 314 -2.88 25.25 12.92
C ARG A 314 -2.03 24.61 14.03
N LEU A 315 -1.14 25.39 14.64
CA LEU A 315 -0.37 24.95 15.81
C LEU A 315 -1.27 24.70 17.03
N ALA A 316 -2.29 25.55 17.26
CA ALA A 316 -3.26 25.32 18.33
C ALA A 316 -3.99 23.97 18.16
N LEU A 317 -4.42 23.61 16.95
CA LEU A 317 -5.02 22.29 16.67
C LEU A 317 -4.07 21.14 17.03
N ASN A 318 -2.80 21.28 16.69
CA ASN A 318 -1.78 20.27 16.92
C ASN A 318 -1.44 20.05 18.40
N TYR A 319 -1.28 21.15 19.16
CA TYR A 319 -0.98 21.08 20.59
C TYR A 319 -2.19 20.69 21.45
N ALA A 320 -3.42 20.96 20.96
CA ALA A 320 -4.65 20.59 21.65
C ALA A 320 -4.95 19.08 21.62
N LEU A 321 -4.27 18.33 20.78
CA LEU A 321 -4.57 16.91 20.56
C LEU A 321 -3.74 16.00 21.47
N ASN A 322 -4.39 15.22 22.33
CA ASN A 322 -3.80 14.07 23.02
C ASN A 322 -3.92 12.84 22.12
N ARG A 323 -2.81 12.47 21.46
CA ARG A 323 -2.76 11.37 20.48
C ARG A 323 -2.86 10.00 21.13
N ASN A 324 -2.38 9.86 22.36
CA ASN A 324 -2.50 8.62 23.13
C ASN A 324 -3.96 8.33 23.47
N ASP A 325 -4.70 9.33 24.00
CA ASP A 325 -6.13 9.18 24.27
C ASP A 325 -6.94 9.04 22.98
N TYR A 326 -6.57 9.78 21.93
CA TYR A 326 -7.18 9.66 20.61
C TYR A 326 -7.09 8.22 20.08
N ASN A 327 -5.89 7.61 20.07
CA ASN A 327 -5.70 6.25 19.59
C ASN A 327 -6.53 5.23 20.40
N LYS A 328 -6.57 5.40 21.71
CA LYS A 328 -7.36 4.56 22.64
C LYS A 328 -8.86 4.62 22.35
N LEU A 329 -9.39 5.81 22.11
CA LEU A 329 -10.83 6.04 21.90
C LEU A 329 -11.25 5.69 20.47
N ALA A 330 -10.46 6.07 19.47
CA ALA A 330 -10.79 5.89 18.06
C ALA A 330 -10.52 4.46 17.58
N ASN A 331 -9.43 3.82 18.04
CA ASN A 331 -8.90 2.57 17.49
C ASN A 331 -8.67 1.48 18.53
N ALA A 332 -9.20 1.61 19.72
CA ALA A 332 -9.04 0.62 20.80
C ALA A 332 -7.56 0.28 21.11
N ASP A 333 -6.65 1.25 20.93
CA ASP A 333 -5.20 1.11 21.16
C ASP A 333 -4.51 0.07 20.24
N THR A 334 -5.06 -0.12 19.04
CA THR A 334 -4.51 -1.08 18.07
C THR A 334 -3.47 -0.47 17.14
N PHE A 335 -3.42 0.86 17.04
CA PHE A 335 -2.42 1.58 16.28
C PHE A 335 -1.38 2.20 17.21
N THR A 336 -0.35 2.82 16.68
CA THR A 336 0.67 3.53 17.45
C THR A 336 0.43 5.03 17.36
N ALA A 337 0.21 5.71 18.49
CA ALA A 337 0.12 7.17 18.50
C ALA A 337 1.39 7.77 17.88
N PHE A 338 1.21 8.68 16.92
CA PHE A 338 2.33 9.19 16.13
C PHE A 338 2.20 10.71 15.92
N ASN A 339 3.32 11.41 15.98
CA ASN A 339 3.40 12.87 15.94
C ASN A 339 4.28 13.41 14.80
N GLY A 340 4.70 12.56 13.86
CA GLY A 340 5.49 12.89 12.67
C GLY A 340 4.74 12.66 11.36
N LEU A 341 5.45 12.88 10.28
CA LEU A 341 5.00 12.60 8.92
C LEU A 341 5.64 11.33 8.37
N VAL A 342 6.95 11.22 8.49
CA VAL A 342 7.75 10.12 7.95
C VAL A 342 7.63 8.90 8.85
N PHE A 343 7.26 7.74 8.28
CA PHE A 343 7.19 6.50 9.04
C PHE A 343 8.56 6.12 9.63
N PRO A 344 8.66 5.88 10.95
CA PRO A 344 9.94 5.71 11.63
C PRO A 344 10.69 4.42 11.26
N GLY A 345 10.05 3.46 10.59
CA GLY A 345 10.66 2.21 10.16
C GLY A 345 11.41 2.27 8.84
N LEU A 346 11.33 3.39 8.07
CA LEU A 346 12.08 3.55 6.83
C LEU A 346 13.59 3.51 7.07
N GLN A 347 14.36 3.08 6.08
CA GLN A 347 15.82 3.05 6.16
C GLN A 347 16.41 4.47 6.11
N ALA A 348 17.34 4.76 7.03
CA ALA A 348 18.09 6.01 7.06
C ALA A 348 19.45 5.80 7.73
N LYS A 349 20.52 6.27 7.11
CA LYS A 349 21.89 6.26 7.70
C LYS A 349 22.34 4.90 8.25
N GLY A 350 21.96 3.80 7.58
CA GLY A 350 22.31 2.44 8.00
C GLY A 350 21.52 1.91 9.21
N THR A 351 20.46 2.59 9.60
CA THR A 351 19.49 2.18 10.64
C THR A 351 18.08 2.61 10.22
N THR A 352 17.11 2.65 11.12
CA THR A 352 15.77 3.18 10.81
C THR A 352 15.72 4.71 10.99
N TYR A 353 14.78 5.36 10.29
CA TYR A 353 14.58 6.81 10.39
C TYR A 353 14.28 7.25 11.84
N GLY A 354 13.47 6.48 12.56
CA GLY A 354 13.17 6.77 13.96
C GLY A 354 14.33 6.57 14.92
N GLU A 355 15.35 5.77 14.57
CA GLU A 355 16.58 5.62 15.34
C GLU A 355 17.61 6.71 14.96
N ALA A 356 17.63 7.13 13.68
CA ALA A 356 18.54 8.17 13.21
C ALA A 356 18.16 9.57 13.72
N TYR A 357 16.84 9.82 13.91
CA TYR A 357 16.31 11.13 14.26
C TYR A 357 15.33 11.07 15.44
N ASP A 358 15.57 11.88 16.47
CA ASP A 358 14.66 11.99 17.62
C ASP A 358 13.48 12.90 17.30
N LEU A 359 12.42 12.34 16.76
CA LEU A 359 11.18 13.03 16.42
C LEU A 359 10.62 13.86 17.59
N ASN A 360 10.77 13.36 18.83
CA ASN A 360 10.25 14.07 20.01
C ASN A 360 10.98 15.38 20.31
N SER A 361 12.16 15.59 19.72
CA SER A 361 12.92 16.81 19.91
C SER A 361 12.37 18.03 19.15
N TYR A 362 11.58 17.79 18.09
CA TYR A 362 11.06 18.84 17.21
C TYR A 362 9.56 18.75 16.88
N SER A 363 8.88 17.73 17.37
CA SER A 363 7.47 17.47 17.08
C SER A 363 6.57 17.81 18.28
N TYR A 364 5.26 17.55 18.12
CA TYR A 364 4.26 17.80 19.14
C TYR A 364 4.27 16.71 20.22
N PRO A 365 4.02 17.05 21.52
CA PRO A 365 3.88 16.00 22.54
C PRO A 365 2.70 15.08 22.26
N LEU A 366 2.90 13.76 22.45
CA LEU A 366 1.85 12.76 22.24
C LEU A 366 0.63 12.96 23.16
N ASP A 367 0.85 13.47 24.38
CA ASP A 367 -0.21 13.75 25.36
C ASP A 367 -0.87 15.13 25.16
N GLY A 368 -0.41 15.89 24.14
CA GLY A 368 -0.82 17.27 23.92
C GLY A 368 -0.18 18.25 24.90
N ASP A 369 -0.45 19.55 24.71
CA ASP A 369 -0.01 20.64 25.59
C ASP A 369 -1.10 21.74 25.59
N GLN A 370 -1.97 21.69 26.59
CA GLN A 370 -3.10 22.61 26.68
C GLN A 370 -2.68 24.07 26.85
N ASP A 371 -1.56 24.34 27.52
CA ASP A 371 -1.09 25.70 27.72
C ASP A 371 -0.62 26.31 26.41
N LYS A 372 0.20 25.57 25.64
CA LYS A 372 0.61 25.97 24.29
C LYS A 372 -0.57 26.07 23.31
N ALA A 373 -1.49 25.12 23.34
CA ALA A 373 -2.70 25.18 22.51
C ALA A 373 -3.48 26.48 22.75
N THR A 374 -3.63 26.85 24.02
CA THR A 374 -4.32 28.11 24.42
C THR A 374 -3.52 29.34 24.00
N GLU A 375 -2.20 29.32 24.17
CA GLU A 375 -1.30 30.41 23.76
C GLU A 375 -1.43 30.66 22.25
N TYR A 376 -1.31 29.61 21.44
CA TYR A 376 -1.40 29.71 19.98
C TYR A 376 -2.80 30.11 19.52
N LEU A 377 -3.86 29.59 20.13
CA LEU A 377 -5.24 30.00 19.81
C LEU A 377 -5.44 31.50 20.07
N ASN A 378 -5.00 32.00 21.23
CA ASN A 378 -5.10 33.41 21.57
C ASN A 378 -4.31 34.32 20.60
N ALA A 379 -3.12 33.85 20.16
CA ALA A 379 -2.35 34.55 19.15
C ALA A 379 -3.11 34.63 17.81
N ALA A 380 -3.62 33.48 17.34
CA ALA A 380 -4.43 33.42 16.12
C ALA A 380 -5.67 34.32 16.18
N MET A 381 -6.43 34.25 17.27
CA MET A 381 -7.61 35.09 17.46
C MET A 381 -7.28 36.60 17.43
N LYS A 382 -6.18 36.98 18.06
CA LYS A 382 -5.71 38.38 18.05
C LYS A 382 -5.31 38.82 16.64
N GLU A 383 -4.58 38.01 15.89
CA GLU A 383 -4.15 38.32 14.52
C GLU A 383 -5.35 38.45 13.56
N LEU A 384 -6.36 37.61 13.75
CA LEU A 384 -7.56 37.55 12.91
C LEU A 384 -8.70 38.49 13.39
N GLY A 385 -8.54 39.15 14.55
CA GLY A 385 -9.57 40.03 15.12
C GLY A 385 -10.80 39.27 15.63
N ILE A 386 -10.66 38.00 16.02
CA ILE A 386 -11.75 37.16 16.53
C ILE A 386 -11.86 37.36 18.04
N ALA A 387 -13.06 37.66 18.52
CA ALA A 387 -13.27 37.99 19.93
C ALA A 387 -13.40 36.73 20.83
N ASN A 388 -14.06 35.69 20.34
CA ASN A 388 -14.29 34.47 21.13
C ASN A 388 -13.96 33.24 20.32
N ALA A 389 -13.38 32.22 20.95
CA ALA A 389 -13.11 30.92 20.31
C ALA A 389 -14.39 30.25 19.77
N SER A 390 -15.53 30.45 20.48
CA SER A 390 -16.85 29.93 20.06
C SER A 390 -17.37 30.52 18.75
N ASP A 391 -16.75 31.59 18.23
CA ASP A 391 -17.08 32.18 16.93
C ASP A 391 -16.34 31.46 15.78
N ILE A 392 -15.32 30.69 16.10
CA ILE A 392 -14.56 29.85 15.14
C ILE A 392 -15.35 28.57 14.86
N THR A 393 -15.53 28.28 13.59
CA THR A 393 -16.08 26.99 13.13
C THR A 393 -15.18 26.44 12.05
N VAL A 394 -14.84 25.14 12.14
CA VAL A 394 -14.11 24.40 11.10
C VAL A 394 -14.89 23.15 10.70
N GLU A 395 -14.69 22.69 9.47
CA GLU A 395 -15.26 21.45 8.96
C GLU A 395 -14.17 20.39 8.78
N VAL A 396 -14.43 19.16 9.23
CA VAL A 396 -13.60 17.99 8.96
C VAL A 396 -14.34 17.08 7.99
N VAL A 397 -13.75 16.82 6.82
CA VAL A 397 -14.27 15.84 5.86
C VAL A 397 -13.61 14.49 6.08
N THR A 398 -14.40 13.44 5.93
CA THR A 398 -13.95 12.04 6.06
C THR A 398 -14.80 11.12 5.19
N THR A 399 -14.41 9.83 5.08
CA THR A 399 -15.24 8.84 4.41
C THR A 399 -16.48 8.48 5.23
N ASP A 400 -17.48 7.87 4.58
CA ASP A 400 -18.74 7.42 5.19
C ASP A 400 -18.64 6.11 5.97
N ALA A 401 -17.43 5.51 6.03
CA ALA A 401 -17.18 4.33 6.85
C ALA A 401 -17.34 4.61 8.36
N ASP A 402 -17.95 3.69 9.09
CA ASP A 402 -18.17 3.80 10.54
C ASP A 402 -16.88 4.00 11.34
N SER A 403 -15.78 3.38 10.92
CA SER A 403 -14.46 3.58 11.52
C SER A 403 -13.98 5.02 11.35
N SER A 404 -14.06 5.56 10.15
CA SER A 404 -13.66 6.94 9.83
C SER A 404 -14.50 7.97 10.58
N LYS A 405 -15.79 7.71 10.72
CA LYS A 405 -16.69 8.54 11.53
C LYS A 405 -16.25 8.62 12.99
N ARG A 406 -15.99 7.48 13.64
CA ARG A 406 -15.52 7.42 15.03
C ARG A 406 -14.21 8.19 15.24
N ILE A 407 -13.30 8.09 14.28
CA ILE A 407 -12.02 8.79 14.26
C ILE A 407 -12.25 10.31 14.33
N VAL A 408 -13.06 10.85 13.42
CA VAL A 408 -13.27 12.31 13.36
C VAL A 408 -14.19 12.82 14.46
N GLU A 409 -15.10 12.02 14.99
CA GLU A 409 -15.88 12.36 16.21
C GLU A 409 -14.96 12.50 17.43
N THR A 410 -13.92 11.68 17.54
CA THR A 410 -12.90 11.80 18.60
C THR A 410 -12.08 13.10 18.45
N LEU A 411 -11.67 13.43 17.23
CA LEU A 411 -11.00 14.71 16.95
C LEU A 411 -11.90 15.92 17.27
N GLN A 412 -13.15 15.86 16.84
CA GLN A 412 -14.16 16.89 17.12
C GLN A 412 -14.28 17.13 18.63
N GLU A 413 -14.43 16.07 19.42
CA GLU A 413 -14.57 16.17 20.88
C GLU A 413 -13.34 16.80 21.51
N GLN A 414 -12.12 16.33 21.15
CA GLN A 414 -10.89 16.86 21.71
C GLN A 414 -10.71 18.34 21.40
N TRP A 415 -10.85 18.76 20.14
CA TRP A 415 -10.69 20.16 19.75
C TRP A 415 -11.76 21.08 20.33
N GLN A 416 -13.02 20.64 20.40
CA GLN A 416 -14.09 21.41 21.04
C GLN A 416 -13.83 21.60 22.54
N ASN A 417 -13.38 20.54 23.23
CA ASN A 417 -13.10 20.60 24.66
C ASN A 417 -11.85 21.44 24.96
N ALA A 418 -10.77 21.26 24.21
CA ALA A 418 -9.49 21.93 24.47
C ALA A 418 -9.48 23.40 24.02
N LEU A 419 -10.10 23.73 22.89
CA LEU A 419 -10.02 25.04 22.27
C LEU A 419 -11.33 25.87 22.38
N GLY A 420 -12.45 25.25 22.69
CA GLY A 420 -13.75 25.92 22.73
C GLY A 420 -14.28 26.36 21.36
N ILE A 421 -13.75 25.83 20.27
CA ILE A 421 -14.18 26.06 18.88
C ILE A 421 -15.36 25.17 18.52
N LYS A 422 -15.95 25.35 17.35
CA LYS A 422 -16.96 24.46 16.78
C LYS A 422 -16.34 23.63 15.65
N VAL A 423 -16.55 22.33 15.66
CA VAL A 423 -16.11 21.42 14.62
C VAL A 423 -17.32 20.75 13.99
N LYS A 424 -17.45 20.81 12.66
CA LYS A 424 -18.46 20.11 11.88
C LYS A 424 -17.83 18.90 11.20
N ILE A 425 -18.62 17.87 10.95
CA ILE A 425 -18.18 16.67 10.23
C ILE A 425 -18.97 16.59 8.93
N ARG A 426 -18.25 16.39 7.81
CA ARG A 426 -18.80 16.07 6.50
C ARG A 426 -18.33 14.69 6.09
N GLN A 427 -19.28 13.82 5.71
CA GLN A 427 -18.97 12.48 5.22
C GLN A 427 -19.24 12.39 3.72
N VAL A 428 -18.36 11.73 3.00
CA VAL A 428 -18.44 11.46 1.56
C VAL A 428 -18.01 10.02 1.29
N THR A 429 -18.25 9.51 0.09
CA THR A 429 -17.75 8.18 -0.27
C THR A 429 -16.22 8.16 -0.38
N TYR A 430 -15.61 6.97 -0.25
CA TYR A 430 -14.17 6.82 -0.46
C TYR A 430 -13.74 7.28 -1.88
N ALA A 431 -14.53 6.94 -2.89
CA ALA A 431 -14.27 7.36 -4.26
C ALA A 431 -14.35 8.90 -4.43
N ASP A 432 -15.30 9.56 -3.77
CA ASP A 432 -15.43 11.00 -3.86
C ASP A 432 -14.28 11.72 -3.12
N ILE A 433 -13.83 11.23 -1.95
CA ILE A 433 -12.80 11.94 -1.18
C ILE A 433 -11.47 12.01 -1.93
N TYR A 434 -11.01 10.90 -2.51
CA TYR A 434 -9.74 10.84 -3.25
C TYR A 434 -9.87 11.20 -4.72
N GLY A 435 -11.02 10.96 -5.35
CA GLY A 435 -11.23 11.27 -6.77
C GLY A 435 -11.67 12.72 -7.04
N LYS A 436 -12.16 13.44 -6.01
CA LYS A 436 -12.72 14.77 -6.20
C LYS A 436 -12.38 15.75 -5.08
N VAL A 437 -12.76 15.44 -3.83
CA VAL A 437 -12.71 16.40 -2.72
C VAL A 437 -11.30 16.88 -2.44
N PHE A 438 -10.33 15.98 -2.34
CA PHE A 438 -8.93 16.31 -2.13
C PHE A 438 -8.30 16.95 -3.36
N PRO A 439 -8.40 16.37 -4.59
CA PRO A 439 -7.82 16.98 -5.79
C PRO A 439 -8.41 18.37 -6.15
N GLU A 440 -9.70 18.59 -5.89
CA GLU A 440 -10.36 19.88 -6.13
C GLU A 440 -10.20 20.86 -4.95
N HIS A 441 -9.57 20.43 -3.83
CA HIS A 441 -9.43 21.20 -2.59
C HIS A 441 -10.76 21.68 -1.99
N ASP A 442 -11.86 20.94 -2.23
CA ASP A 442 -13.20 21.27 -1.72
C ASP A 442 -13.36 20.81 -0.26
N TYR A 443 -12.50 21.31 0.65
CA TYR A 443 -12.55 20.98 2.08
C TYR A 443 -11.75 22.00 2.90
N GLU A 444 -11.97 21.99 4.21
CA GLU A 444 -11.23 22.77 5.21
C GLU A 444 -10.14 21.93 5.89
N ILE A 445 -10.54 20.84 6.55
CA ILE A 445 -9.67 19.84 7.15
C ILE A 445 -10.11 18.47 6.61
N GLY A 446 -9.18 17.66 6.13
CA GLY A 446 -9.48 16.34 5.57
C GLY A 446 -8.78 15.23 6.32
N TYR A 447 -9.51 14.24 6.89
CA TYR A 447 -8.91 13.04 7.43
C TYR A 447 -8.47 12.12 6.31
N GLY A 448 -7.20 11.74 6.34
CA GLY A 448 -6.57 10.85 5.38
C GLY A 448 -5.30 10.23 5.94
N GLY A 449 -4.39 9.90 5.09
CA GLY A 449 -3.10 9.33 5.44
C GLY A 449 -2.30 8.99 4.19
N TRP A 450 -1.10 8.46 4.40
CA TRP A 450 -0.20 8.02 3.35
C TRP A 450 0.55 6.76 3.76
N GLY A 451 0.77 5.85 2.82
CA GLY A 451 1.70 4.74 2.94
C GLY A 451 2.84 4.95 1.97
N SER A 452 4.04 4.62 2.35
CA SER A 452 5.20 4.79 1.48
C SER A 452 5.12 3.89 0.25
N ASP A 453 5.34 4.45 -0.94
CA ASP A 453 5.44 3.69 -2.18
C ASP A 453 6.82 3.04 -2.34
N TYR A 454 7.84 3.58 -1.66
CA TYR A 454 9.22 3.10 -1.66
C TYR A 454 9.92 3.42 -0.34
N ASP A 455 11.00 2.71 -0.03
CA ASP A 455 11.73 2.85 1.24
C ASP A 455 12.60 4.11 1.27
N ASP A 456 11.93 5.27 1.31
CA ASP A 456 12.60 6.57 1.41
C ASP A 456 11.66 7.63 2.00
N PRO A 457 12.14 8.53 2.89
CA PRO A 457 11.35 9.62 3.47
C PRO A 457 10.72 10.57 2.44
N TYR A 458 11.31 10.70 1.26
CA TYR A 458 10.81 11.56 0.21
C TYR A 458 9.37 11.22 -0.18
N SER A 459 8.98 9.92 -0.13
CA SER A 459 7.60 9.46 -0.41
C SER A 459 6.51 10.13 0.45
N TYR A 460 6.85 10.56 1.65
CA TYR A 460 5.92 11.31 2.51
C TYR A 460 6.06 12.82 2.34
N LEU A 461 7.29 13.29 2.17
CA LEU A 461 7.61 14.71 2.16
C LEU A 461 7.16 15.41 0.87
N GLU A 462 7.18 14.71 -0.25
CA GLU A 462 6.70 15.21 -1.54
C GLU A 462 5.23 15.63 -1.52
N LEU A 463 4.42 15.09 -0.60
CA LEU A 463 3.04 15.52 -0.38
C LEU A 463 2.92 17.00 0.03
N PHE A 464 3.99 17.61 0.50
CA PHE A 464 4.03 18.99 0.95
C PHE A 464 4.94 19.88 0.07
N LYS A 465 5.46 19.35 -1.05
CA LYS A 465 6.14 20.15 -2.06
C LYS A 465 5.13 21.02 -2.80
N SER A 466 5.42 22.29 -2.99
CA SER A 466 4.44 23.28 -3.49
C SER A 466 3.83 22.94 -4.86
N ASP A 467 4.56 22.24 -5.73
CA ASP A 467 4.12 21.83 -7.07
C ASP A 467 3.69 20.36 -7.18
N SER A 468 3.61 19.64 -6.07
CA SER A 468 3.13 18.26 -6.05
C SER A 468 1.64 18.18 -6.32
N SER A 469 1.22 17.24 -7.19
CA SER A 469 -0.19 16.93 -7.44
C SER A 469 -0.91 16.37 -6.21
N TYR A 470 -0.17 15.83 -5.25
CA TYR A 470 -0.67 15.33 -3.96
C TYR A 470 -0.60 16.34 -2.82
N ASN A 471 -0.20 17.60 -3.10
CA ASN A 471 -0.21 18.65 -2.09
C ASN A 471 -1.65 19.12 -1.79
N TYR A 472 -2.42 18.23 -1.24
CA TYR A 472 -3.82 18.48 -0.88
C TYR A 472 -3.97 19.61 0.16
N SER A 473 -2.94 19.82 1.01
CA SER A 473 -2.92 20.93 1.99
C SER A 473 -2.74 22.32 1.36
N GLN A 474 -2.43 22.41 0.07
CA GLN A 474 -2.03 23.65 -0.60
C GLN A 474 -0.94 24.40 0.18
N TYR A 475 -0.06 23.63 0.84
CA TYR A 475 1.06 24.15 1.59
C TYR A 475 2.11 24.74 0.65
N GLU A 476 2.67 25.86 1.01
CA GLU A 476 3.75 26.51 0.28
C GLU A 476 4.82 27.00 1.27
N ASN A 477 6.02 26.49 1.10
CA ASN A 477 7.21 26.96 1.82
C ASN A 477 8.43 26.81 0.93
N PRO A 478 9.00 27.91 0.40
CA PRO A 478 10.16 27.86 -0.49
C PRO A 478 11.39 27.22 0.13
N GLU A 479 11.54 27.23 1.46
CA GLU A 479 12.68 26.60 2.15
C GLU A 479 12.53 25.08 2.14
N VAL A 480 11.31 24.57 2.36
CA VAL A 480 10.98 23.14 2.23
C VAL A 480 11.17 22.69 0.77
N ASP A 481 10.65 23.45 -0.21
CA ASP A 481 10.83 23.11 -1.61
C ASP A 481 12.32 23.01 -1.99
N GLN A 482 13.15 23.94 -1.50
CA GLN A 482 14.59 23.92 -1.75
C GLN A 482 15.28 22.71 -1.12
N LEU A 483 14.90 22.31 0.10
CA LEU A 483 15.43 21.10 0.75
C LEU A 483 15.04 19.84 -0.04
N LEU A 484 13.79 19.73 -0.47
CA LEU A 484 13.31 18.59 -1.25
C LEU A 484 13.99 18.50 -2.62
N ILE A 485 14.19 19.64 -3.30
CA ILE A 485 14.92 19.68 -4.57
C ILE A 485 16.41 19.34 -4.34
N ALA A 486 17.06 19.94 -3.34
CA ALA A 486 18.46 19.67 -3.03
C ALA A 486 18.70 18.20 -2.70
N SER A 487 17.79 17.58 -1.94
CA SER A 487 17.88 16.16 -1.57
C SER A 487 17.84 15.21 -2.78
N GLN A 488 17.21 15.61 -3.89
CA GLN A 488 17.20 14.81 -5.11
C GLN A 488 18.56 14.78 -5.82
N ASP A 489 19.33 15.89 -5.72
CA ASP A 489 20.63 16.03 -6.37
C ASP A 489 21.82 15.71 -5.42
N GLU A 490 21.57 15.40 -4.14
CA GLU A 490 22.62 15.17 -3.13
C GLU A 490 23.15 13.73 -3.19
N PRO A 491 24.41 13.51 -3.62
CA PRO A 491 25.00 12.17 -3.72
C PRO A 491 25.43 11.57 -2.37
N ASP A 492 25.63 12.39 -1.34
CA ASP A 492 25.93 11.93 0.02
C ASP A 492 24.61 11.52 0.70
N THR A 493 24.41 10.22 0.85
CA THR A 493 23.16 9.66 1.39
C THR A 493 22.86 10.14 2.80
N ASP A 494 23.87 10.34 3.65
CA ASP A 494 23.65 10.81 5.02
C ASP A 494 23.23 12.28 5.04
N LYS A 495 23.86 13.10 4.21
CA LYS A 495 23.52 14.52 4.05
C LYS A 495 22.13 14.67 3.43
N ARG A 496 21.81 13.86 2.43
CA ARG A 496 20.46 13.78 1.84
C ARG A 496 19.40 13.50 2.91
N MET A 497 19.63 12.51 3.78
CA MET A 497 18.71 12.20 4.88
C MET A 497 18.58 13.37 5.86
N ASP A 498 19.65 14.13 6.13
CA ASP A 498 19.58 15.33 6.97
C ASP A 498 18.73 16.44 6.33
N GLU A 499 18.82 16.63 5.02
CA GLU A 499 17.99 17.58 4.27
C GLU A 499 16.50 17.19 4.33
N LEU A 500 16.18 15.90 4.13
CA LEU A 500 14.81 15.37 4.25
C LEU A 500 14.27 15.50 5.68
N ASN A 501 15.08 15.19 6.69
CA ASN A 501 14.66 15.40 8.08
C ASN A 501 14.43 16.88 8.42
N GLN A 502 15.25 17.79 7.90
CA GLN A 502 15.03 19.22 8.07
C GLN A 502 13.70 19.66 7.41
N ALA A 503 13.39 19.13 6.23
CA ALA A 503 12.10 19.41 5.59
C ALA A 503 10.91 18.95 6.45
N GLU A 504 10.98 17.76 7.07
CA GLU A 504 9.95 17.30 8.01
C GLU A 504 9.81 18.25 9.21
N GLN A 505 10.93 18.68 9.79
CA GLN A 505 10.91 19.63 10.91
C GLN A 505 10.22 20.94 10.54
N ASP A 506 10.50 21.49 9.37
CA ASP A 506 9.92 22.75 8.91
C ASP A 506 8.40 22.61 8.62
N ILE A 507 7.98 21.51 7.99
CA ILE A 507 6.57 21.18 7.75
C ILE A 507 5.79 21.08 9.07
N LEU A 508 6.36 20.38 10.07
CA LEU A 508 5.77 20.26 11.41
C LEU A 508 5.75 21.62 12.12
N ALA A 509 6.84 22.40 12.08
CA ALA A 509 6.93 23.70 12.71
C ALA A 509 5.90 24.70 12.14
N ASP A 510 5.45 24.51 10.89
CA ASP A 510 4.43 25.32 10.25
C ASP A 510 3.00 24.84 10.54
N GLY A 511 2.84 23.66 11.17
CA GLY A 511 1.53 23.07 11.42
C GLY A 511 0.79 22.77 10.11
N ALA A 512 1.52 22.34 9.07
CA ALA A 512 0.95 22.14 7.74
C ALA A 512 -0.12 21.02 7.69
N PHE A 513 -0.08 20.12 8.67
CA PHE A 513 -1.00 19.00 8.84
C PHE A 513 -1.16 18.66 10.33
N VAL A 514 -2.03 17.70 10.66
CA VAL A 514 -2.18 17.20 12.03
C VAL A 514 -1.85 15.72 12.05
N PRO A 515 -0.64 15.30 12.47
CA PRO A 515 -0.28 13.89 12.63
C PRO A 515 -1.12 13.23 13.72
N LEU A 516 -1.48 11.97 13.52
CA LEU A 516 -2.37 11.23 14.41
C LEU A 516 -1.77 9.92 14.90
N GLN A 517 -1.44 9.00 13.97
CA GLN A 517 -1.05 7.64 14.29
C GLN A 517 -0.32 6.95 13.13
N ALA A 518 0.49 5.95 13.45
CA ALA A 518 0.99 4.96 12.50
C ALA A 518 0.17 3.68 12.63
N ARG A 519 -0.18 3.05 11.51
CA ARG A 519 -1.05 1.86 11.49
C ARG A 519 -0.26 0.60 11.75
N ASN A 520 -0.86 -0.28 12.53
CA ASN A 520 -0.43 -1.66 12.71
C ASN A 520 -1.45 -2.60 12.09
N ILE A 521 -0.97 -3.69 11.51
CA ILE A 521 -1.78 -4.82 11.08
C ILE A 521 -1.56 -5.94 12.07
N TYR A 522 -2.65 -6.40 12.68
CA TYR A 522 -2.70 -7.62 13.47
C TYR A 522 -3.16 -8.75 12.56
N TYR A 523 -2.44 -9.87 12.58
CA TYR A 523 -2.74 -10.99 11.70
C TYR A 523 -2.54 -12.32 12.41
N MET A 524 -3.19 -13.34 11.90
CA MET A 524 -2.93 -14.72 12.26
C MET A 524 -2.46 -15.48 11.04
N LEU A 525 -1.46 -16.31 11.24
CA LEU A 525 -0.86 -17.17 10.24
C LEU A 525 -0.87 -18.59 10.79
N ASP A 526 -1.18 -19.59 9.94
CA ASP A 526 -1.11 -20.99 10.33
C ASP A 526 0.33 -21.35 10.76
N ASP A 527 0.47 -22.11 11.85
CA ASP A 527 1.76 -22.53 12.42
C ASP A 527 2.65 -23.30 11.41
N ASP A 528 2.05 -23.90 10.39
CA ASP A 528 2.71 -24.66 9.34
C ASP A 528 3.18 -23.78 8.17
N THR A 529 2.83 -22.48 8.14
CA THR A 529 3.17 -21.53 7.08
C THR A 529 4.38 -20.69 7.48
N THR A 530 5.37 -20.60 6.60
CA THR A 530 6.62 -19.86 6.78
C THR A 530 6.99 -19.12 5.50
N GLY A 531 7.99 -18.21 5.54
CA GLY A 531 8.52 -17.53 4.35
C GLY A 531 7.57 -16.50 3.72
N ILE A 532 6.57 -16.01 4.47
CA ILE A 532 5.81 -14.83 4.09
C ILE A 532 6.59 -13.60 4.53
N ASN A 533 6.79 -12.67 3.60
CA ASN A 533 7.42 -11.39 3.90
C ASN A 533 6.36 -10.30 4.06
N PHE A 534 6.56 -9.45 5.05
CA PHE A 534 5.72 -8.30 5.32
C PHE A 534 6.50 -7.02 5.03
N TYR A 535 5.89 -6.10 4.29
CA TYR A 535 6.51 -4.85 3.88
C TYR A 535 5.78 -3.64 4.44
N TYR A 536 6.52 -2.61 4.78
CA TYR A 536 5.98 -1.31 5.21
C TYR A 536 5.88 -0.30 4.07
N CYS A 537 6.24 -0.68 2.85
CA CYS A 537 6.08 0.15 1.65
C CYS A 537 5.56 -0.67 0.47
N SER A 538 4.91 -0.05 -0.49
CA SER A 538 4.30 -0.59 -1.72
C SER A 538 3.21 -1.64 -1.46
N LEU A 539 3.62 -2.85 -1.11
CA LEU A 539 2.73 -3.98 -0.80
C LEU A 539 2.90 -4.42 0.66
N ASN A 540 1.85 -4.97 1.25
CA ASN A 540 1.92 -5.42 2.65
C ASN A 540 2.44 -6.84 2.81
N ILE A 541 2.22 -7.70 1.81
CA ILE A 541 2.50 -9.15 1.87
C ILE A 541 3.14 -9.62 0.57
N ASP A 542 4.24 -10.37 0.67
CA ASP A 542 4.81 -11.17 -0.40
C ASP A 542 4.87 -12.64 0.04
N TRP A 543 4.22 -13.51 -0.73
CA TRP A 543 4.12 -14.95 -0.47
C TRP A 543 4.94 -15.79 -1.47
N VAL A 544 5.74 -15.17 -2.31
CA VAL A 544 6.53 -15.85 -3.36
C VAL A 544 7.40 -16.98 -2.81
N TYR A 545 8.06 -16.73 -1.70
CA TYR A 545 8.94 -17.72 -1.05
C TYR A 545 8.27 -18.44 0.12
N ALA A 546 6.96 -18.30 0.28
CA ALA A 546 6.24 -19.02 1.32
C ALA A 546 6.41 -20.53 1.18
N ASP A 547 6.41 -21.21 2.32
CA ASP A 547 6.39 -22.66 2.41
C ASP A 547 5.28 -23.09 3.39
N VAL A 548 4.55 -24.12 3.04
CA VAL A 548 3.57 -24.75 3.89
C VAL A 548 3.89 -26.23 4.01
N ASN A 549 3.80 -26.78 5.21
CA ASN A 549 3.90 -28.23 5.33
C ASN A 549 2.70 -28.85 4.62
N ALA A 550 2.93 -29.87 3.77
CA ALA A 550 1.87 -30.52 3.04
C ALA A 550 0.82 -31.07 4.02
N LYS A 551 -0.40 -30.52 3.96
CA LYS A 551 -1.55 -30.94 4.77
C LYS A 551 -2.13 -32.27 4.29
#